data_0aba1cc704f1632771635d5f556fe767
#
_entry.id   0aba1cc704f1632771635d5f556fe767
#
_cell.length_a   1.000
_cell.length_b   1.000
_cell.length_c   1.000
_cell.angle_alpha   90.00
_cell.angle_beta   90.00
_cell.angle_gamma   90.00
#
_symmetry.space_group_name_H-M   'P 1'
#
loop_
_entity.id
_entity.type
_entity.pdbx_description
1 polymer ?
#
loop_
_entity_poly.entity_id
_entity_poly.type
_entity_poly.pdbx_seq_one_letter_code
_entity_poly.pdbx_strand_id
1 'polypeptide(L)'
;REAVKQIHISPDVAEYIARITAATRQHADLRLGASPRGTLALARGARGLAFLRGREYVTPDMVKYMAGPVLEHRLIVRPQAAALGKSASLILKEVLDQVPPPL
;
A
#
# COMPACT_ATOMS: atom_id res chain seq x y z
N ARG A 1 -6.09 -4.31 -20.54
CA ARG A 1 -6.98 -3.89 -19.49
C ARG A 1 -7.85 -5.01 -18.96
N GLU A 2 -8.55 -5.71 -19.85
CA GLU A 2 -9.32 -6.86 -19.44
C GLU A 2 -8.43 -7.92 -18.80
N ALA A 3 -7.22 -8.12 -19.35
CA ALA A 3 -6.27 -9.08 -18.78
C ALA A 3 -5.88 -8.68 -17.35
N VAL A 4 -5.65 -7.38 -17.08
CA VAL A 4 -5.31 -6.91 -15.74
C VAL A 4 -6.47 -7.12 -14.78
N LYS A 5 -7.70 -6.89 -15.23
CA LYS A 5 -8.89 -7.08 -14.39
C LYS A 5 -9.11 -8.55 -14.02
N GLN A 6 -8.60 -9.47 -14.84
CA GLN A 6 -8.76 -10.90 -14.59
C GLN A 6 -7.73 -11.44 -13.59
N ILE A 7 -6.70 -10.66 -13.26
CA ILE A 7 -5.70 -11.10 -12.32
C ILE A 7 -6.31 -11.16 -10.92
N HIS A 8 -6.16 -12.32 -10.30
CA HIS A 8 -6.85 -12.63 -9.05
C HIS A 8 -6.17 -11.99 -7.84
N ILE A 9 -6.98 -11.44 -6.96
CA ILE A 9 -6.57 -11.03 -5.61
C ILE A 9 -7.34 -11.89 -4.63
N SER A 10 -6.62 -12.72 -3.86
CA SER A 10 -7.27 -13.57 -2.87
C SER A 10 -7.85 -12.72 -1.75
N PRO A 11 -8.83 -13.24 -0.98
CA PRO A 11 -9.35 -12.52 0.18
C PRO A 11 -8.25 -12.13 1.18
N ASP A 12 -7.26 -12.99 1.38
CA ASP A 12 -6.16 -12.70 2.30
C ASP A 12 -5.33 -11.52 1.84
N VAL A 13 -5.02 -11.45 0.53
CA VAL A 13 -4.26 -10.34 -0.02
C VAL A 13 -5.10 -9.07 -0.04
N ALA A 14 -6.39 -9.18 -0.31
CA ALA A 14 -7.28 -8.02 -0.26
C ALA A 14 -7.32 -7.44 1.15
N GLU A 15 -7.38 -8.30 2.16
CA GLU A 15 -7.35 -7.86 3.55
C GLU A 15 -6.01 -7.21 3.89
N TYR A 16 -4.92 -7.76 3.40
CA TYR A 16 -3.59 -7.19 3.61
C TYR A 16 -3.52 -5.76 3.06
N ILE A 17 -4.01 -5.56 1.84
CA ILE A 17 -4.08 -4.21 1.24
C ILE A 17 -4.89 -3.27 2.14
N ALA A 18 -6.05 -3.73 2.61
CA ALA A 18 -6.91 -2.90 3.46
C ALA A 18 -6.22 -2.57 4.79
N ARG A 19 -5.49 -3.52 5.36
CA ARG A 19 -4.78 -3.29 6.63
C ARG A 19 -3.66 -2.28 6.48
N ILE A 20 -2.93 -2.32 5.37
CA ILE A 20 -1.87 -1.34 5.10
C ILE A 20 -2.47 0.06 5.06
N THR A 21 -3.51 0.26 4.28
CA THR A 21 -4.10 1.60 4.14
C THR A 21 -4.76 2.06 5.43
N ALA A 22 -5.40 1.14 6.17
CA ALA A 22 -5.97 1.46 7.47
C ALA A 22 -4.88 1.89 8.45
N ALA A 23 -3.72 1.21 8.44
CA ALA A 23 -2.62 1.54 9.33
C ALA A 23 -2.06 2.93 9.04
N THR A 24 -2.05 3.38 7.78
CA THR A 24 -1.64 4.75 7.48
C THR A 24 -2.57 5.77 8.12
N ARG A 25 -3.86 5.47 8.19
CA ARG A 25 -4.83 6.38 8.81
C ARG A 25 -4.71 6.44 10.33
N GLN A 26 -4.03 5.45 10.92
CA GLN A 26 -3.85 5.36 12.38
C GLN A 26 -2.46 5.78 12.83
N HIS A 27 -1.54 6.08 11.90
CA HIS A 27 -0.17 6.41 12.26
C HIS A 27 -0.08 7.79 12.88
N ALA A 28 0.59 7.88 14.03
CA ALA A 28 0.65 9.12 14.81
C ALA A 28 1.35 10.25 14.06
N ASP A 29 2.29 9.92 13.17
CA ASP A 29 3.08 10.93 12.45
C ASP A 29 2.43 11.42 11.16
N LEU A 30 1.29 10.87 10.78
CA LEU A 30 0.56 11.29 9.59
C LEU A 30 -0.64 12.13 9.96
N ARG A 31 -0.73 13.30 9.34
CA ARG A 31 -1.92 14.13 9.44
C ARG A 31 -3.03 13.57 8.57
N LEU A 32 -2.65 12.97 7.44
CA LEU A 32 -3.58 12.35 6.51
C LEU A 32 -3.01 11.03 6.03
N GLY A 33 -3.74 9.94 6.24
CA GLY A 33 -3.40 8.63 5.71
C GLY A 33 -4.08 8.40 4.37
N ALA A 34 -3.92 7.18 3.84
CA ALA A 34 -4.49 6.81 2.56
C ALA A 34 -6.01 6.71 2.65
N SER A 35 -6.69 7.29 1.67
CA SER A 35 -8.14 7.22 1.55
C SER A 35 -8.56 5.88 0.93
N PRO A 36 -9.88 5.59 0.86
CA PRO A 36 -10.36 4.41 0.11
C PRO A 36 -9.89 4.40 -1.34
N ARG A 37 -9.70 5.58 -1.96
CA ARG A 37 -9.12 5.65 -3.31
C ARG A 37 -7.70 5.13 -3.32
N GLY A 38 -6.95 5.36 -2.25
CA GLY A 38 -5.61 4.82 -2.11
C GLY A 38 -5.63 3.30 -2.04
N THR A 39 -6.60 2.73 -1.32
CA THR A 39 -6.78 1.28 -1.25
C THR A 39 -7.00 0.69 -2.64
N LEU A 40 -7.91 1.29 -3.41
CA LEU A 40 -8.19 0.84 -4.77
C LEU A 40 -6.97 1.02 -5.68
N ALA A 41 -6.26 2.14 -5.54
CA ALA A 41 -5.07 2.40 -6.34
C ALA A 41 -3.99 1.36 -6.06
N LEU A 42 -3.82 0.95 -4.80
CA LEU A 42 -2.84 -0.07 -4.45
C LEU A 42 -3.22 -1.42 -5.05
N ALA A 43 -4.51 -1.79 -4.99
CA ALA A 43 -4.98 -3.03 -5.59
C ALA A 43 -4.71 -3.02 -7.11
N ARG A 44 -5.01 -1.92 -7.78
CA ARG A 44 -4.77 -1.79 -9.22
C ARG A 44 -3.29 -1.85 -9.55
N GLY A 45 -2.46 -1.17 -8.75
CA GLY A 45 -1.02 -1.18 -8.95
C GLY A 45 -0.44 -2.57 -8.81
N ALA A 46 -0.89 -3.31 -7.79
CA ALA A 46 -0.42 -4.67 -7.56
C ALA A 46 -0.85 -5.60 -8.70
N ARG A 47 -2.09 -5.46 -9.21
CA ARG A 47 -2.53 -6.22 -10.37
C ARG A 47 -1.69 -5.90 -11.61
N GLY A 48 -1.40 -4.61 -11.81
CA GLY A 48 -0.56 -4.20 -12.94
C GLY A 48 0.82 -4.84 -12.87
N LEU A 49 1.42 -4.87 -11.67
CA LEU A 49 2.71 -5.48 -11.48
C LEU A 49 2.66 -6.99 -11.77
N ALA A 50 1.62 -7.66 -11.27
CA ALA A 50 1.43 -9.10 -11.53
C ALA A 50 1.33 -9.35 -13.03
N PHE A 51 0.56 -8.52 -13.72
CA PHE A 51 0.42 -8.64 -15.18
C PHE A 51 1.78 -8.50 -15.88
N LEU A 52 2.56 -7.48 -15.50
CA LEU A 52 3.87 -7.26 -16.10
C LEU A 52 4.84 -8.41 -15.83
N ARG A 53 4.68 -9.10 -14.70
CA ARG A 53 5.53 -10.24 -14.34
C ARG A 53 4.98 -11.56 -14.85
N GLY A 54 3.92 -11.56 -15.65
CA GLY A 54 3.33 -12.77 -16.19
C GLY A 54 2.66 -13.65 -15.17
N ARG A 55 2.18 -13.07 -14.05
CA ARG A 55 1.50 -13.82 -13.01
C ARG A 55 0.00 -13.69 -13.15
N GLU A 56 -0.73 -14.71 -12.68
CA GLU A 56 -2.18 -14.70 -12.73
C GLU A 56 -2.82 -14.28 -11.42
N TYR A 57 -2.01 -14.01 -10.39
CA TYR A 57 -2.51 -13.60 -9.09
C TYR A 57 -1.51 -12.66 -8.43
N VAL A 58 -2.02 -11.86 -7.49
CA VAL A 58 -1.21 -10.91 -6.75
C VAL A 58 -0.66 -11.57 -5.49
N THR A 59 0.63 -11.35 -5.22
CA THR A 59 1.27 -11.84 -3.98
C THR A 59 1.42 -10.67 -3.01
N PRO A 60 1.59 -10.97 -1.70
CA PRO A 60 1.87 -9.92 -0.72
C PRO A 60 3.12 -9.10 -1.05
N ASP A 61 4.15 -9.73 -1.60
CA ASP A 61 5.37 -9.02 -1.98
C ASP A 61 5.10 -7.97 -3.06
N MET A 62 4.21 -8.26 -3.99
CA MET A 62 3.82 -7.29 -5.01
C MET A 62 3.10 -6.10 -4.40
N VAL A 63 2.27 -6.35 -3.37
CA VAL A 63 1.60 -5.28 -2.64
C VAL A 63 2.63 -4.40 -1.95
N LYS A 64 3.58 -5.00 -1.25
CA LYS A 64 4.65 -4.25 -0.57
C LYS A 64 5.44 -3.40 -1.57
N TYR A 65 5.80 -4.00 -2.69
CA TYR A 65 6.60 -3.31 -3.70
C TYR A 65 5.87 -2.08 -4.24
N MET A 66 4.57 -2.22 -4.46
CA MET A 66 3.79 -1.12 -5.04
C MET A 66 3.34 -0.09 -4.02
N ALA A 67 3.42 -0.39 -2.73
CA ALA A 67 2.92 0.52 -1.69
C ALA A 67 3.61 1.89 -1.76
N GLY A 68 4.93 1.92 -1.91
CA GLY A 68 5.67 3.18 -2.00
C GLY A 68 5.21 4.02 -3.19
N PRO A 69 5.38 3.52 -4.42
CA PRO A 69 5.00 4.30 -5.61
C PRO A 69 3.54 4.75 -5.61
N VAL A 70 2.64 3.96 -5.04
CA VAL A 70 1.21 4.27 -5.08
C VAL A 70 0.78 5.18 -3.94
N LEU A 71 1.30 4.95 -2.72
CA LEU A 71 0.74 5.60 -1.54
C LEU A 71 1.52 6.81 -1.03
N GLU A 72 2.84 6.88 -1.28
CA GLU A 72 3.66 7.93 -0.64
C GLU A 72 3.12 9.33 -0.90
N HIS A 73 2.74 9.63 -2.12
CA HIS A 73 2.27 10.97 -2.48
C HIS A 73 0.85 11.24 -2.00
N ARG A 74 0.18 10.25 -1.42
CA ARG A 74 -1.17 10.38 -0.88
C ARG A 74 -1.17 10.60 0.63
N LEU A 75 0.03 10.63 1.26
CA LEU A 75 0.18 10.78 2.70
C LEU A 75 0.64 12.19 3.02
N ILE A 76 0.16 12.73 4.14
CA ILE A 76 0.61 14.04 4.61
C ILE A 76 1.23 13.86 5.99
N VAL A 77 2.54 14.15 6.08
CA VAL A 77 3.30 14.02 7.32
C VAL A 77 3.01 15.23 8.22
N ARG A 78 2.87 14.96 9.52
CA ARG A 78 2.70 16.06 10.48
C ARG A 78 3.97 16.91 10.52
N PRO A 79 3.81 18.24 10.68
CA PRO A 79 4.98 19.13 10.71
C PRO A 79 6.00 18.72 11.78
N GLN A 80 5.56 18.24 12.95
CA GLN A 80 6.44 17.84 14.01
C GLN A 80 7.32 16.66 13.60
N ALA A 81 6.73 15.69 12.89
CA ALA A 81 7.46 14.52 12.42
C ALA A 81 8.41 14.90 11.28
N ALA A 82 7.95 15.76 10.37
CA ALA A 82 8.79 16.24 9.29
C ALA A 82 10.01 16.99 9.82
N ALA A 83 9.82 17.78 10.88
CA ALA A 83 10.92 18.53 11.51
C ALA A 83 11.98 17.59 12.09
N LEU A 84 11.58 16.36 12.46
CA LEU A 84 12.51 15.35 12.96
C LEU A 84 13.11 14.50 11.83
N GLY A 85 12.90 14.87 10.59
CA GLY A 85 13.45 14.18 9.44
C GLY A 85 12.62 13.02 8.93
N LYS A 86 11.39 12.84 9.41
CA LYS A 86 10.55 11.75 8.93
C LYS A 86 9.87 12.13 7.62
N SER A 87 10.01 11.27 6.62
CA SER A 87 9.37 11.43 5.32
C SER A 87 8.18 10.48 5.21
N ALA A 88 7.32 10.73 4.23
CA ALA A 88 6.23 9.80 3.93
C ALA A 88 6.78 8.40 3.61
N SER A 89 7.90 8.33 2.91
CA SER A 89 8.54 7.05 2.58
C SER A 89 8.96 6.29 3.84
N LEU A 90 9.59 6.98 4.78
CA LEU A 90 10.03 6.35 6.03
C LEU A 90 8.83 5.87 6.85
N ILE A 91 7.80 6.71 6.96
CA ILE A 91 6.60 6.36 7.73
C ILE A 91 5.89 5.17 7.09
N LEU A 92 5.80 5.14 5.76
CA LEU A 92 5.18 4.02 5.07
C LEU A 92 5.95 2.72 5.32
N LYS A 93 7.29 2.81 5.36
CA LYS A 93 8.10 1.64 5.68
C LYS A 93 7.78 1.13 7.09
N GLU A 94 7.61 2.03 8.05
CA GLU A 94 7.20 1.65 9.40
C GLU A 94 5.87 0.93 9.39
N VAL A 95 4.91 1.42 8.61
CA VAL A 95 3.59 0.79 8.46
C VAL A 95 3.75 -0.62 7.90
N LEU A 96 4.53 -0.77 6.85
CA LEU A 96 4.72 -2.08 6.22
C LEU A 96 5.39 -3.07 7.17
N ASP A 97 6.30 -2.57 8.03
CA ASP A 97 6.96 -3.43 9.02
C ASP A 97 5.99 -3.88 10.12
N GLN A 98 4.96 -3.09 10.40
CA GLN A 98 3.99 -3.39 11.46
C GLN A 98 2.82 -4.24 11.00
N VAL A 99 2.53 -4.29 9.70
CA VAL A 99 1.41 -5.05 9.16
C VAL A 99 1.94 -6.36 8.59
N PRO A 100 1.69 -7.49 9.27
CA PRO A 100 2.23 -8.77 8.78
C PRO A 100 1.51 -9.20 7.51
N PRO A 101 2.27 -9.69 6.52
CA PRO A 101 1.65 -10.25 5.32
C PRO A 101 0.98 -11.58 5.65
N PRO A 102 -0.02 -11.97 4.85
CA PRO A 102 -0.64 -13.29 5.04
C PRO A 102 0.34 -14.40 4.70
N LEU A 103 0.19 -15.51 5.40
CA LEU A 103 0.99 -16.70 5.13
C LEU A 103 0.42 -17.47 3.94
#